data_d2b4e7f65ac0fd29ca552447aadbe6ae
#
_entry.id   d2b4e7f65ac0fd29ca552447aadbe6ae
#
_cell.length_a   1.000
_cell.length_b   1.000
_cell.length_c   1.000
_cell.angle_alpha   90.00
_cell.angle_beta   90.00
_cell.angle_gamma   90.00
#
_symmetry.space_group_name_H-M   'P 1'
#
loop_
_entity.id
_entity.type
_entity.pdbx_description
1 polymer ?
#
loop_
_entity_poly.entity_id
_entity_poly.type
_entity_poly.pdbx_seq_one_letter_code
_entity_poly.pdbx_strand_id
1 'polypeptide(L)'
;MKKTLLVSLSFILLFSCQSQESKNQLPAHEGKIQVEGGEIWYKVMGEGENTPILTLHGGPGGTHRYFYQLSPQNEDRKVILFDQLGGGRSDYHTDTTLMTVDHFVQQVKAVKDSLELEEFYLLGHSWGGALAVEYYLQYPEGIKGMILSSPLISTPRWEADADTLIRTLPEETQEIINEANETGGYNTEDYKKADAYYWSQFGLRSSKNAHPLDTVEVSGNAVIYNYMWGPSEFRCTGTLKDFDRTESLSKIEVPTLFVTGEYDEARPETVEYFSNLTPNSTFKVVEGAGHSTLHDNQEGYNLILSNFLKSIN
;
A
#
# COMPACT_ATOMS: atom_id res chain seq x y z
N MET A 1 -33.51 -75.73 -32.90
CA MET A 1 -32.44 -74.73 -33.20
C MET A 1 -32.84 -73.41 -32.52
N LYS A 2 -32.24 -73.11 -31.35
CA LYS A 2 -32.47 -71.87 -30.62
C LYS A 2 -31.39 -70.85 -31.01
N LYS A 3 -31.77 -69.70 -31.58
CA LYS A 3 -30.84 -68.60 -31.91
C LYS A 3 -30.71 -67.72 -30.68
N THR A 4 -29.53 -67.65 -30.10
CA THR A 4 -29.20 -66.74 -29.01
C THR A 4 -28.78 -65.43 -29.59
N LEU A 5 -29.49 -64.36 -29.24
CA LEU A 5 -29.20 -62.97 -29.63
C LEU A 5 -28.27 -62.37 -28.59
N LEU A 6 -27.01 -62.06 -28.96
CA LEU A 6 -26.07 -61.30 -28.11
C LEU A 6 -26.37 -59.81 -28.29
N VAL A 7 -26.83 -59.14 -27.22
CA VAL A 7 -26.96 -57.69 -27.15
C VAL A 7 -25.67 -57.14 -26.56
N SER A 8 -24.89 -56.46 -27.38
CA SER A 8 -23.68 -55.74 -26.97
C SER A 8 -24.07 -54.38 -26.39
N LEU A 9 -23.83 -54.19 -25.08
CA LEU A 9 -24.10 -52.97 -24.37
C LEU A 9 -22.85 -52.06 -24.42
N SER A 10 -22.81 -51.10 -25.33
CA SER A 10 -21.73 -50.10 -25.40
C SER A 10 -21.89 -49.08 -24.32
N PHE A 11 -21.00 -49.09 -23.33
CA PHE A 11 -20.89 -48.04 -22.27
C PHE A 11 -20.20 -46.81 -22.90
N ILE A 12 -20.96 -45.77 -23.14
CA ILE A 12 -20.39 -44.44 -23.51
C ILE A 12 -20.00 -43.74 -22.20
N LEU A 13 -18.68 -43.70 -21.94
CA LEU A 13 -18.08 -42.87 -20.91
C LEU A 13 -18.16 -41.42 -21.36
N LEU A 14 -19.13 -40.65 -20.85
CA LEU A 14 -19.17 -39.22 -20.93
C LEU A 14 -18.06 -38.66 -20.02
N PHE A 15 -16.91 -38.31 -20.58
CA PHE A 15 -15.96 -37.45 -19.89
C PHE A 15 -16.60 -36.06 -19.79
N SER A 16 -17.15 -35.75 -18.62
CA SER A 16 -17.47 -34.38 -18.24
C SER A 16 -16.15 -33.63 -18.07
N CYS A 17 -15.77 -32.83 -19.06
CA CYS A 17 -14.81 -31.76 -18.86
C CYS A 17 -15.46 -30.76 -17.89
N GLN A 18 -15.21 -30.90 -16.60
CA GLN A 18 -15.35 -29.78 -15.67
C GLN A 18 -14.27 -28.77 -16.05
N SER A 19 -14.67 -27.72 -16.75
CA SER A 19 -13.85 -26.51 -16.84
C SER A 19 -13.55 -26.09 -15.39
N GLN A 20 -12.27 -26.05 -15.02
CA GLN A 20 -11.86 -25.33 -13.82
C GLN A 20 -12.33 -23.89 -14.02
N GLU A 21 -13.40 -23.50 -13.35
CA GLU A 21 -13.75 -22.10 -13.22
C GLU A 21 -12.52 -21.37 -12.63
N SER A 22 -12.08 -20.34 -13.30
CA SER A 22 -10.96 -19.53 -12.82
C SER A 22 -11.33 -18.96 -11.45
N LYS A 23 -10.50 -19.21 -10.44
CA LYS A 23 -10.75 -18.88 -9.04
C LYS A 23 -10.85 -17.37 -8.75
N ASN A 24 -10.65 -16.50 -9.74
CA ASN A 24 -10.58 -15.04 -9.59
C ASN A 24 -11.52 -14.28 -10.53
N GLN A 25 -12.78 -14.69 -10.66
CA GLN A 25 -13.77 -13.92 -11.43
C GLN A 25 -14.32 -12.72 -10.63
N LEU A 26 -13.45 -11.78 -10.32
CA LEU A 26 -13.86 -10.52 -9.71
C LEU A 26 -14.11 -9.48 -10.83
N PRO A 27 -15.35 -9.08 -11.13
CA PRO A 27 -15.62 -8.10 -12.19
C PRO A 27 -15.11 -6.71 -11.80
N ALA A 28 -14.73 -5.88 -12.77
CA ALA A 28 -14.42 -4.48 -12.54
C ALA A 28 -15.66 -3.75 -12.02
N HIS A 29 -15.64 -3.20 -10.82
CA HIS A 29 -16.75 -2.50 -10.19
C HIS A 29 -16.29 -1.63 -9.01
N GLU A 30 -17.18 -0.81 -8.48
CA GLU A 30 -16.96 -0.09 -7.22
C GLU A 30 -18.15 -0.28 -6.29
N GLY A 31 -17.92 -0.10 -4.99
CA GLY A 31 -18.95 -0.27 -3.98
C GLY A 31 -18.50 0.19 -2.59
N LYS A 32 -19.30 -0.16 -1.61
CA LYS A 32 -19.02 0.09 -0.20
C LYS A 32 -19.11 -1.20 0.61
N ILE A 33 -18.30 -1.29 1.65
CA ILE A 33 -18.24 -2.42 2.57
C ILE A 33 -18.47 -1.89 3.98
N GLN A 34 -19.40 -2.52 4.71
CA GLN A 34 -19.69 -2.17 6.09
C GLN A 34 -18.54 -2.64 7.00
N VAL A 35 -18.04 -1.72 7.81
CA VAL A 35 -17.05 -1.97 8.87
C VAL A 35 -17.52 -1.34 10.19
N GLU A 36 -16.81 -1.57 11.27
CA GLU A 36 -17.08 -0.84 12.51
C GLU A 36 -16.85 0.65 12.28
N GLY A 37 -17.83 1.47 12.64
CA GLY A 37 -17.78 2.93 12.51
C GLY A 37 -18.27 3.50 11.18
N GLY A 38 -18.62 2.70 10.18
CA GLY A 38 -19.16 3.20 8.90
C GLY A 38 -18.94 2.27 7.72
N GLU A 39 -18.95 2.86 6.52
CA GLU A 39 -18.70 2.14 5.27
C GLU A 39 -17.39 2.61 4.63
N ILE A 40 -16.57 1.65 4.20
CA ILE A 40 -15.38 1.91 3.38
C ILE A 40 -15.71 1.73 1.90
N TRP A 41 -15.20 2.66 1.08
CA TRP A 41 -15.33 2.59 -0.37
C TRP A 41 -14.19 1.76 -0.97
N TYR A 42 -14.50 0.99 -2.01
CA TYR A 42 -13.52 0.28 -2.81
C TYR A 42 -13.81 0.38 -4.31
N LYS A 43 -12.78 0.10 -5.11
CA LYS A 43 -12.87 0.00 -6.57
C LYS A 43 -11.95 -1.11 -7.08
N VAL A 44 -12.51 -1.97 -7.91
CA VAL A 44 -11.75 -2.97 -8.68
C VAL A 44 -11.51 -2.42 -10.07
N MET A 45 -10.25 -2.25 -10.44
CA MET A 45 -9.84 -1.81 -11.77
C MET A 45 -9.22 -2.97 -12.54
N GLY A 46 -9.31 -2.91 -13.87
CA GLY A 46 -8.71 -3.90 -14.77
C GLY A 46 -9.60 -5.10 -15.06
N GLU A 47 -9.23 -5.84 -16.09
CA GLU A 47 -9.97 -7.01 -16.59
C GLU A 47 -9.09 -8.28 -16.63
N GLY A 48 -7.79 -8.16 -16.33
CA GLY A 48 -6.87 -9.29 -16.29
C GLY A 48 -7.28 -10.35 -15.26
N GLU A 49 -6.88 -11.61 -15.50
CA GLU A 49 -7.30 -12.77 -14.71
C GLU A 49 -6.20 -13.28 -13.76
N ASN A 50 -4.98 -12.73 -13.83
CA ASN A 50 -3.91 -13.10 -12.91
C ASN A 50 -4.24 -12.66 -11.47
N THR A 51 -3.55 -13.23 -10.50
CA THR A 51 -3.69 -12.92 -9.07
C THR A 51 -3.77 -11.40 -8.85
N PRO A 52 -4.86 -10.89 -8.23
CA PRO A 52 -5.08 -9.45 -8.07
C PRO A 52 -4.14 -8.81 -7.06
N ILE A 53 -4.01 -7.48 -7.13
CA ILE A 53 -3.29 -6.66 -6.15
C ILE A 53 -4.31 -5.92 -5.28
N LEU A 54 -4.26 -6.14 -3.96
CA LEU A 54 -4.95 -5.31 -2.98
C LEU A 54 -4.00 -4.20 -2.50
N THR A 55 -4.42 -2.95 -2.58
CA THR A 55 -3.58 -1.78 -2.28
C THR A 55 -3.96 -1.12 -0.96
N LEU A 56 -2.96 -0.72 -0.18
CA LEU A 56 -3.09 -0.03 1.11
C LEU A 56 -2.40 1.34 1.02
N HIS A 57 -3.19 2.41 1.04
CA HIS A 57 -2.66 3.78 0.92
C HIS A 57 -1.95 4.26 2.19
N GLY A 58 -1.10 5.27 2.01
CA GLY A 58 -0.35 5.94 3.07
C GLY A 58 -1.18 6.92 3.90
N GLY A 59 -0.50 7.73 4.63
CA GLY A 59 -0.99 8.66 5.64
C GLY A 59 -0.42 8.30 7.01
N PRO A 60 -1.24 7.86 8.01
CA PRO A 60 -2.66 7.43 7.96
C PRO A 60 -3.64 8.55 7.56
N GLY A 61 -4.83 8.15 7.11
CA GLY A 61 -5.84 9.11 6.66
C GLY A 61 -5.65 9.65 5.24
N GLY A 62 -4.79 9.02 4.43
CA GLY A 62 -4.64 9.31 3.00
C GLY A 62 -5.80 8.78 2.15
N THR A 63 -5.56 8.59 0.84
CA THR A 63 -6.58 8.12 -0.10
C THR A 63 -6.01 7.17 -1.17
N HIS A 64 -6.91 6.44 -1.83
CA HIS A 64 -6.60 5.53 -2.94
C HIS A 64 -5.94 6.21 -4.14
N ARG A 65 -6.04 7.52 -4.32
CA ARG A 65 -5.59 8.26 -5.53
C ARG A 65 -4.14 7.96 -5.91
N TYR A 66 -3.29 7.75 -4.93
CA TYR A 66 -1.90 7.37 -5.14
C TYR A 66 -1.76 6.17 -6.11
N PHE A 67 -2.67 5.21 -6.05
CA PHE A 67 -2.59 3.96 -6.80
C PHE A 67 -3.21 3.99 -8.19
N TYR A 68 -3.81 5.09 -8.63
CA TYR A 68 -4.25 5.20 -10.05
C TYR A 68 -3.08 5.03 -11.02
N GLN A 69 -1.86 5.37 -10.60
CA GLN A 69 -0.63 5.19 -11.37
C GLN A 69 -0.27 3.70 -11.61
N LEU A 70 -0.95 2.76 -10.95
CA LEU A 70 -0.86 1.32 -11.24
C LEU A 70 -1.69 0.88 -12.45
N SER A 71 -2.35 1.81 -13.15
CA SER A 71 -3.17 1.48 -14.33
C SER A 71 -2.48 0.61 -15.39
N PRO A 72 -1.13 0.64 -15.61
CA PRO A 72 -0.46 -0.31 -16.49
C PRO A 72 -0.60 -1.78 -16.08
N GLN A 73 -0.92 -2.08 -14.82
CA GLN A 73 -1.16 -3.45 -14.35
C GLN A 73 -2.57 -3.97 -14.70
N ASN A 74 -3.50 -3.09 -15.08
CA ASN A 74 -4.91 -3.43 -15.31
C ASN A 74 -5.13 -4.40 -16.48
N GLU A 75 -4.23 -4.46 -17.45
CA GLU A 75 -4.31 -5.40 -18.58
C GLU A 75 -3.98 -6.84 -18.16
N ASP A 76 -3.11 -6.99 -17.16
CA ASP A 76 -2.59 -8.29 -16.71
C ASP A 76 -3.40 -8.86 -15.53
N ARG A 77 -3.83 -8.00 -14.63
CA ARG A 77 -4.53 -8.37 -13.40
C ARG A 77 -5.45 -7.26 -12.89
N LYS A 78 -6.29 -7.60 -11.92
CA LYS A 78 -7.10 -6.62 -11.21
C LYS A 78 -6.28 -5.90 -10.16
N VAL A 79 -6.52 -4.59 -10.02
CA VAL A 79 -6.00 -3.75 -8.95
C VAL A 79 -7.16 -3.28 -8.11
N ILE A 80 -7.13 -3.61 -6.83
CA ILE A 80 -8.18 -3.30 -5.87
C ILE A 80 -7.72 -2.11 -5.05
N LEU A 81 -8.43 -1.00 -5.20
CA LEU A 81 -8.26 0.22 -4.41
C LEU A 81 -9.33 0.25 -3.33
N PHE A 82 -9.00 0.76 -2.16
CA PHE A 82 -10.00 1.17 -1.18
C PHE A 82 -9.49 2.37 -0.38
N ASP A 83 -10.42 3.15 0.14
CA ASP A 83 -10.12 4.18 1.12
C ASP A 83 -10.36 3.62 2.52
N GLN A 84 -9.36 3.75 3.38
CA GLN A 84 -9.51 3.43 4.80
C GLN A 84 -10.57 4.36 5.42
N LEU A 85 -11.30 3.87 6.41
CA LEU A 85 -12.37 4.62 7.06
C LEU A 85 -11.87 5.98 7.54
N GLY A 86 -12.64 7.01 7.26
CA GLY A 86 -12.36 8.39 7.62
C GLY A 86 -11.77 9.22 6.48
N GLY A 87 -11.21 8.62 5.43
CA GLY A 87 -10.61 9.34 4.29
C GLY A 87 -11.27 9.04 2.94
N GLY A 88 -10.94 9.82 1.94
CA GLY A 88 -11.31 9.59 0.56
C GLY A 88 -12.81 9.58 0.32
N ARG A 89 -13.32 8.47 -0.23
CA ARG A 89 -14.73 8.20 -0.54
C ARG A 89 -15.43 7.34 0.52
N SER A 90 -14.67 6.89 1.54
CA SER A 90 -15.20 6.21 2.71
C SER A 90 -15.92 7.18 3.64
N ASP A 91 -16.72 6.66 4.55
CA ASP A 91 -17.42 7.50 5.51
C ASP A 91 -16.41 8.25 6.40
N TYR A 92 -16.62 9.56 6.52
CA TYR A 92 -15.76 10.42 7.32
C TYR A 92 -16.08 10.30 8.82
N HIS A 93 -15.06 10.25 9.66
CA HIS A 93 -15.19 10.30 11.12
C HIS A 93 -14.01 11.01 11.79
N THR A 94 -14.21 11.37 13.05
CA THR A 94 -13.19 11.95 13.93
C THR A 94 -13.10 11.21 15.27
N ASP A 95 -13.72 10.04 15.36
CA ASP A 95 -13.70 9.20 16.55
C ASP A 95 -12.33 8.54 16.72
N THR A 96 -11.57 8.99 17.73
CA THR A 96 -10.22 8.51 17.99
C THR A 96 -10.16 7.06 18.49
N THR A 97 -11.28 6.51 18.98
CA THR A 97 -11.34 5.09 19.39
C THR A 97 -11.21 4.14 18.21
N LEU A 98 -11.55 4.60 16.98
CA LEU A 98 -11.40 3.90 15.74
C LEU A 98 -10.02 4.11 15.06
N MET A 99 -9.19 5.04 15.58
CA MET A 99 -7.89 5.38 15.00
C MET A 99 -6.79 4.50 15.61
N THR A 100 -6.94 3.19 15.45
CA THR A 100 -5.98 2.19 15.94
C THR A 100 -5.47 1.30 14.80
N VAL A 101 -4.23 0.84 14.93
CA VAL A 101 -3.63 -0.09 13.94
C VAL A 101 -4.53 -1.31 13.72
N ASP A 102 -5.04 -1.91 14.81
CA ASP A 102 -5.88 -3.09 14.73
C ASP A 102 -7.20 -2.82 13.98
N HIS A 103 -7.84 -1.67 14.22
CA HIS A 103 -9.04 -1.29 13.49
C HIS A 103 -8.79 -1.18 11.97
N PHE A 104 -7.66 -0.60 11.54
CA PHE A 104 -7.29 -0.56 10.13
C PHE A 104 -6.98 -1.95 9.56
N VAL A 105 -6.38 -2.84 10.33
CA VAL A 105 -6.18 -4.25 9.94
C VAL A 105 -7.52 -4.95 9.70
N GLN A 106 -8.54 -4.73 10.55
CA GLN A 106 -9.87 -5.29 10.34
C GLN A 106 -10.56 -4.76 9.08
N GLN A 107 -10.27 -3.52 8.66
CA GLN A 107 -10.77 -3.00 7.39
C GLN A 107 -10.16 -3.74 6.19
N VAL A 108 -8.85 -4.01 6.20
CA VAL A 108 -8.21 -4.84 5.15
C VAL A 108 -8.86 -6.23 5.10
N LYS A 109 -9.09 -6.82 6.27
CA LYS A 109 -9.78 -8.12 6.36
C LYS A 109 -11.20 -8.06 5.78
N ALA A 110 -11.95 -7.01 6.07
CA ALA A 110 -13.30 -6.82 5.56
C ALA A 110 -13.30 -6.70 4.01
N VAL A 111 -12.35 -5.98 3.42
CA VAL A 111 -12.18 -5.90 1.96
C VAL A 111 -11.87 -7.27 1.37
N LYS A 112 -10.89 -7.98 1.93
CA LYS A 112 -10.49 -9.32 1.49
C LYS A 112 -11.66 -10.29 1.52
N ASP A 113 -12.42 -10.30 2.63
CA ASP A 113 -13.54 -11.23 2.82
C ASP A 113 -14.74 -10.86 1.94
N SER A 114 -15.09 -9.56 1.83
CA SER A 114 -16.23 -9.12 1.02
C SER A 114 -16.03 -9.31 -0.48
N LEU A 115 -14.78 -9.28 -0.94
CA LEU A 115 -14.42 -9.52 -2.33
C LEU A 115 -14.00 -10.99 -2.57
N GLU A 116 -14.12 -11.84 -1.58
CA GLU A 116 -13.81 -13.28 -1.65
C GLU A 116 -12.40 -13.55 -2.23
N LEU A 117 -11.39 -12.74 -1.81
CA LEU A 117 -10.03 -12.88 -2.31
C LEU A 117 -9.38 -14.13 -1.69
N GLU A 118 -9.33 -15.22 -2.44
CA GLU A 118 -8.66 -16.45 -2.02
C GLU A 118 -7.14 -16.32 -2.13
N GLU A 119 -6.63 -15.73 -3.21
CA GLU A 119 -5.23 -15.46 -3.46
C GLU A 119 -5.05 -14.04 -3.98
N PHE A 120 -4.10 -13.28 -3.40
CA PHE A 120 -3.83 -11.89 -3.78
C PHE A 120 -2.40 -11.48 -3.43
N TYR A 121 -1.93 -10.42 -4.09
CA TYR A 121 -0.74 -9.67 -3.70
C TYR A 121 -1.16 -8.49 -2.83
N LEU A 122 -0.39 -8.21 -1.78
CA LEU A 122 -0.66 -7.10 -0.87
C LEU A 122 0.38 -6.00 -1.09
N LEU A 123 -0.07 -4.82 -1.58
CA LEU A 123 0.78 -3.67 -1.84
C LEU A 123 0.46 -2.56 -0.84
N GLY A 124 1.42 -2.21 0.00
CA GLY A 124 1.31 -1.09 0.94
C GLY A 124 2.33 0.02 0.66
N HIS A 125 1.87 1.27 0.65
CA HIS A 125 2.74 2.45 0.51
C HIS A 125 2.78 3.25 1.81
N SER A 126 3.99 3.64 2.26
CA SER A 126 4.17 4.47 3.45
C SER A 126 3.53 3.82 4.69
N TRP A 127 2.60 4.49 5.40
CA TRP A 127 1.73 3.89 6.41
C TRP A 127 1.05 2.60 5.94
N GLY A 128 0.63 2.54 4.67
CA GLY A 128 0.07 1.31 4.09
C GLY A 128 1.06 0.14 4.10
N GLY A 129 2.37 0.40 4.10
CA GLY A 129 3.41 -0.61 4.32
C GLY A 129 3.41 -1.16 5.75
N ALA A 130 3.26 -0.29 6.76
CA ALA A 130 3.06 -0.69 8.14
C ALA A 130 1.81 -1.57 8.28
N LEU A 131 0.69 -1.11 7.68
CA LEU A 131 -0.58 -1.83 7.69
C LEU A 131 -0.49 -3.20 6.99
N ALA A 132 0.28 -3.29 5.89
CA ALA A 132 0.50 -4.55 5.19
C ALA A 132 1.25 -5.56 6.07
N VAL A 133 2.29 -5.13 6.79
CA VAL A 133 3.02 -5.98 7.73
C VAL A 133 2.12 -6.42 8.88
N GLU A 134 1.36 -5.51 9.49
CA GLU A 134 0.42 -5.83 10.58
C GLU A 134 -0.66 -6.82 10.14
N TYR A 135 -1.20 -6.62 8.93
CA TYR A 135 -2.19 -7.53 8.37
C TYR A 135 -1.60 -8.93 8.14
N TYR A 136 -0.41 -9.01 7.51
CA TYR A 136 0.27 -10.28 7.27
C TYR A 136 0.53 -11.05 8.56
N LEU A 137 0.96 -10.37 9.62
CA LEU A 137 1.26 -11.01 10.91
C LEU A 137 0.02 -11.61 11.58
N GLN A 138 -1.19 -11.12 11.26
CA GLN A 138 -2.45 -11.61 11.83
C GLN A 138 -3.20 -12.55 10.87
N TYR A 139 -3.13 -12.30 9.55
CA TYR A 139 -3.91 -12.98 8.53
C TYR A 139 -3.07 -13.28 7.28
N PRO A 140 -2.08 -14.20 7.34
CA PRO A 140 -1.17 -14.46 6.21
C PRO A 140 -1.83 -15.25 5.06
N GLU A 141 -3.01 -15.86 5.28
CA GLU A 141 -3.63 -16.77 4.32
C GLU A 141 -4.05 -16.06 3.04
N GLY A 142 -3.70 -16.67 1.90
CA GLY A 142 -4.02 -16.18 0.56
C GLY A 142 -3.05 -15.12 0.04
N ILE A 143 -2.13 -14.58 0.86
CA ILE A 143 -1.12 -13.62 0.38
C ILE A 143 -0.02 -14.38 -0.39
N LYS A 144 0.05 -14.14 -1.70
CA LYS A 144 1.05 -14.77 -2.59
C LYS A 144 2.39 -14.04 -2.60
N GLY A 145 2.40 -12.79 -2.19
CA GLY A 145 3.57 -11.94 -2.07
C GLY A 145 3.20 -10.55 -1.62
N MET A 146 4.19 -9.81 -1.12
CA MET A 146 4.01 -8.46 -0.61
C MET A 146 4.84 -7.46 -1.41
N ILE A 147 4.32 -6.25 -1.55
CA ILE A 147 5.03 -5.11 -2.11
C ILE A 147 4.99 -4.00 -1.05
N LEU A 148 6.14 -3.70 -0.47
CA LEU A 148 6.33 -2.67 0.54
C LEU A 148 7.01 -1.47 -0.12
N SER A 149 6.19 -0.48 -0.50
CA SER A 149 6.58 0.71 -1.25
C SER A 149 6.84 1.87 -0.29
N SER A 150 8.09 2.34 -0.22
CA SER A 150 8.48 3.42 0.70
C SER A 150 7.93 3.23 2.11
N PRO A 151 8.09 2.03 2.73
CA PRO A 151 7.25 1.61 3.85
C PRO A 151 7.67 2.25 5.18
N LEU A 152 6.69 2.65 5.98
CA LEU A 152 6.89 2.86 7.41
C LEU A 152 6.99 1.49 8.11
N ILE A 153 8.16 1.11 8.60
CA ILE A 153 8.38 -0.11 9.38
C ILE A 153 8.74 0.21 10.83
N SER A 154 9.45 1.30 11.05
CA SER A 154 9.91 1.75 12.36
C SER A 154 9.89 3.26 12.45
N THR A 155 9.07 3.81 13.34
CA THR A 155 9.02 5.26 13.58
C THR A 155 10.34 5.83 14.07
N PRO A 156 11.08 5.19 15.02
CA PRO A 156 12.39 5.69 15.41
C PRO A 156 13.40 5.77 14.26
N ARG A 157 13.33 4.84 13.29
CA ARG A 157 14.20 4.91 12.10
C ARG A 157 13.76 5.97 11.12
N TRP A 158 12.44 6.15 10.93
CA TRP A 158 11.89 7.22 10.11
C TRP A 158 12.36 8.59 10.59
N GLU A 159 12.28 8.85 11.88
CA GLU A 159 12.77 10.09 12.49
C GLU A 159 14.30 10.27 12.32
N ALA A 160 15.08 9.21 12.49
CA ALA A 160 16.53 9.25 12.28
C ALA A 160 16.89 9.53 10.80
N ASP A 161 16.10 9.00 9.86
CA ASP A 161 16.24 9.28 8.44
C ASP A 161 15.86 10.73 8.13
N ALA A 162 14.76 11.24 8.68
CA ALA A 162 14.36 12.64 8.58
C ALA A 162 15.46 13.57 9.09
N ASP A 163 16.05 13.31 10.27
CA ASP A 163 17.20 14.07 10.80
C ASP A 163 18.39 14.06 9.84
N THR A 164 18.63 12.95 9.16
CA THR A 164 19.72 12.82 8.20
C THR A 164 19.46 13.66 6.96
N LEU A 165 18.24 13.65 6.45
CA LEU A 165 17.84 14.43 5.28
C LEU A 165 17.77 15.92 5.57
N ILE A 166 17.24 16.32 6.74
CA ILE A 166 17.20 17.73 7.18
C ILE A 166 18.60 18.34 7.16
N ARG A 167 19.63 17.62 7.60
CA ARG A 167 21.03 18.08 7.57
C ARG A 167 21.58 18.34 6.17
N THR A 168 20.93 17.89 5.12
CA THR A 168 21.30 18.16 3.72
C THR A 168 20.66 19.40 3.14
N LEU A 169 19.68 19.99 3.83
CA LEU A 169 18.95 21.19 3.41
C LEU A 169 19.76 22.49 3.65
N PRO A 170 19.37 23.63 3.07
CA PRO A 170 19.93 24.93 3.42
C PRO A 170 19.83 25.21 4.93
N GLU A 171 20.84 25.85 5.51
CA GLU A 171 20.96 26.12 6.95
C GLU A 171 19.71 26.79 7.54
N GLU A 172 19.18 27.82 6.87
CA GLU A 172 17.94 28.51 7.28
C GLU A 172 16.75 27.53 7.37
N THR A 173 16.64 26.62 6.42
CA THR A 173 15.57 25.59 6.43
C THR A 173 15.74 24.61 7.59
N GLN A 174 16.99 24.20 7.87
CA GLN A 174 17.29 23.34 9.01
C GLN A 174 16.93 24.01 10.35
N GLU A 175 17.30 25.28 10.53
CA GLU A 175 16.99 26.05 11.75
C GLU A 175 15.48 26.13 11.99
N ILE A 176 14.70 26.47 10.95
CA ILE A 176 13.23 26.58 11.05
C ILE A 176 12.60 25.22 11.44
N ILE A 177 13.01 24.12 10.80
CA ILE A 177 12.48 22.79 11.11
C ILE A 177 12.85 22.38 12.54
N ASN A 178 14.09 22.60 12.95
CA ASN A 178 14.57 22.23 14.28
C ASN A 178 13.87 23.04 15.38
N GLU A 179 13.72 24.37 15.19
CA GLU A 179 12.95 25.21 16.11
C GLU A 179 11.50 24.74 16.24
N ALA A 180 10.84 24.41 15.12
CA ALA A 180 9.47 23.90 15.14
C ALA A 180 9.37 22.55 15.86
N ASN A 181 10.34 21.66 15.69
CA ASN A 181 10.40 20.37 16.40
C ASN A 181 10.58 20.54 17.92
N GLU A 182 11.32 21.57 18.36
CA GLU A 182 11.54 21.87 19.79
C GLU A 182 10.33 22.58 20.44
N THR A 183 9.68 23.47 19.72
CA THR A 183 8.65 24.37 20.27
C THR A 183 7.21 23.93 19.96
N GLY A 184 7.00 23.02 19.01
CA GLY A 184 5.69 22.68 18.45
C GLY A 184 5.16 23.76 17.49
N GLY A 185 6.02 24.60 16.94
CA GLY A 185 5.69 25.75 16.08
C GLY A 185 5.30 25.40 14.63
N TYR A 186 4.59 24.30 14.39
CA TYR A 186 4.29 23.77 13.06
C TYR A 186 3.27 24.58 12.23
N ASN A 187 2.62 25.58 12.81
CA ASN A 187 1.60 26.40 12.12
C ASN A 187 2.17 27.71 11.53
N THR A 188 3.45 28.00 11.71
CA THR A 188 4.07 29.23 11.19
C THR A 188 4.21 29.18 9.68
N GLU A 189 4.15 30.34 8.99
CA GLU A 189 4.34 30.41 7.54
C GLU A 189 5.76 29.98 7.12
N ASP A 190 6.76 30.22 7.98
CA ASP A 190 8.14 29.84 7.69
C ASP A 190 8.32 28.33 7.81
N TYR A 191 7.71 27.67 8.80
CA TYR A 191 7.69 26.22 8.87
C TYR A 191 7.00 25.59 7.66
N LYS A 192 5.85 26.10 7.24
CA LYS A 192 5.14 25.61 6.05
C LYS A 192 5.99 25.70 4.77
N LYS A 193 6.79 26.76 4.63
CA LYS A 193 7.74 26.89 3.50
C LYS A 193 8.89 25.88 3.61
N ALA A 194 9.42 25.69 4.81
CA ALA A 194 10.51 24.74 5.06
C ALA A 194 10.04 23.30 4.82
N ASP A 195 8.84 22.94 5.30
CA ASP A 195 8.17 21.67 5.07
C ASP A 195 7.92 21.43 3.57
N ALA A 196 7.35 22.41 2.85
CA ALA A 196 7.13 22.33 1.42
C ALA A 196 8.45 22.17 0.65
N TYR A 197 9.53 22.82 1.10
CA TYR A 197 10.85 22.66 0.49
C TYR A 197 11.40 21.24 0.70
N TYR A 198 11.32 20.69 1.94
CA TYR A 198 11.69 19.31 2.24
C TYR A 198 10.89 18.33 1.35
N TRP A 199 9.59 18.51 1.30
CA TRP A 199 8.70 17.66 0.50
C TRP A 199 9.05 17.70 -0.98
N SER A 200 9.44 18.86 -1.52
CA SER A 200 9.90 18.98 -2.90
C SER A 200 11.22 18.27 -3.20
N GLN A 201 12.03 17.99 -2.18
CA GLN A 201 13.30 17.26 -2.32
C GLN A 201 13.11 15.75 -2.16
N PHE A 202 12.30 15.31 -1.18
CA PHE A 202 12.23 13.92 -0.71
C PHE A 202 10.84 13.31 -0.85
N GLY A 203 9.78 14.10 -0.97
CA GLY A 203 8.40 13.67 -1.06
C GLY A 203 7.92 13.50 -2.49
N LEU A 204 7.51 14.59 -3.14
CA LEU A 204 7.03 14.63 -4.52
C LEU A 204 7.93 15.55 -5.34
N ARG A 205 8.74 14.96 -6.20
CA ARG A 205 9.76 15.67 -6.99
C ARG A 205 9.27 16.12 -8.37
N SER A 206 8.24 15.47 -8.90
CA SER A 206 7.70 15.75 -10.23
C SER A 206 6.26 16.23 -10.15
N SER A 207 5.96 17.41 -10.70
CA SER A 207 4.59 17.92 -10.83
C SER A 207 3.84 17.39 -12.07
N LYS A 208 4.45 16.49 -12.86
CA LYS A 208 4.02 16.21 -14.24
C LYS A 208 3.01 15.07 -14.40
N ASN A 209 2.75 14.27 -13.37
CA ASN A 209 2.06 13.01 -13.53
C ASN A 209 0.70 12.91 -12.81
N ALA A 210 -0.14 13.96 -12.92
CA ALA A 210 -1.54 13.80 -12.54
C ALA A 210 -2.20 12.75 -13.46
N HIS A 211 -2.70 11.66 -12.87
CA HIS A 211 -3.42 10.64 -13.62
C HIS A 211 -4.79 11.17 -14.08
N PRO A 212 -5.30 10.83 -15.29
CA PRO A 212 -6.61 11.29 -15.74
C PRO A 212 -7.77 10.96 -14.77
N LEU A 213 -7.64 9.92 -13.94
CA LEU A 213 -8.61 9.58 -12.90
C LEU A 213 -8.50 10.44 -11.63
N ASP A 214 -7.46 11.26 -11.49
CA ASP A 214 -7.29 12.19 -10.35
C ASP A 214 -8.26 13.39 -10.37
N THR A 215 -9.20 13.42 -11.31
CA THR A 215 -10.20 14.49 -11.44
C THR A 215 -11.27 14.48 -10.36
N VAL A 216 -11.41 13.38 -9.61
CA VAL A 216 -12.35 13.29 -8.48
C VAL A 216 -11.70 13.91 -7.26
N GLU A 217 -12.27 15.02 -6.77
CA GLU A 217 -11.83 15.59 -5.50
C GLU A 217 -12.15 14.63 -4.36
N VAL A 218 -11.11 14.08 -3.77
CA VAL A 218 -11.16 13.31 -2.52
C VAL A 218 -10.10 13.88 -1.58
N SER A 219 -10.46 14.05 -0.32
CA SER A 219 -9.58 14.61 0.69
C SER A 219 -9.13 13.54 1.67
N GLY A 220 -7.88 13.61 2.09
CA GLY A 220 -7.42 12.88 3.27
C GLY A 220 -8.06 13.44 4.55
N ASN A 221 -7.82 12.77 5.66
CA ASN A 221 -8.31 13.17 6.98
C ASN A 221 -7.13 13.59 7.87
N ALA A 222 -6.93 14.90 7.98
CA ALA A 222 -5.89 15.47 8.83
C ALA A 222 -6.08 15.16 10.32
N VAL A 223 -7.31 14.86 10.78
CA VAL A 223 -7.56 14.47 12.18
C VAL A 223 -6.94 13.11 12.48
N ILE A 224 -7.11 12.13 11.57
CA ILE A 224 -6.47 10.81 11.69
C ILE A 224 -4.95 10.95 11.64
N TYR A 225 -4.43 11.71 10.67
CA TYR A 225 -2.99 11.95 10.54
C TYR A 225 -2.40 12.54 11.81
N ASN A 226 -2.97 13.65 12.30
CA ASN A 226 -2.48 14.32 13.49
C ASN A 226 -2.61 13.47 14.76
N TYR A 227 -3.64 12.65 14.89
CA TYR A 227 -3.83 11.80 16.05
C TYR A 227 -2.85 10.62 16.06
N MET A 228 -2.64 9.99 14.91
CA MET A 228 -1.82 8.78 14.83
C MET A 228 -0.33 9.10 14.62
N TRP A 229 -0.01 10.06 13.75
CA TRP A 229 1.36 10.47 13.47
C TRP A 229 1.73 11.76 14.20
N GLY A 230 1.09 12.86 13.88
CA GLY A 230 1.35 14.17 14.45
C GLY A 230 1.33 15.28 13.40
N PRO A 231 1.56 16.54 13.83
CA PRO A 231 1.49 17.70 12.94
C PRO A 231 2.75 17.89 12.06
N SER A 232 3.79 17.09 12.25
CA SER A 232 5.08 17.19 11.55
C SER A 232 5.41 15.85 10.90
N GLU A 233 5.88 15.88 9.64
CA GLU A 233 6.41 14.70 8.97
C GLU A 233 7.70 14.19 9.64
N PHE A 234 8.45 15.08 10.29
CA PHE A 234 9.78 14.80 10.84
C PHE A 234 9.76 14.22 12.27
N ARG A 235 8.65 14.34 12.97
CA ARG A 235 8.49 13.91 14.37
C ARG A 235 7.11 13.33 14.61
N CYS A 236 7.07 12.08 14.98
CA CYS A 236 5.84 11.43 15.37
C CYS A 236 5.52 11.71 16.84
N THR A 237 4.46 12.46 17.08
CA THR A 237 3.95 12.76 18.43
C THR A 237 2.65 12.03 18.72
N GLY A 238 2.11 11.32 17.73
CA GLY A 238 0.85 10.59 17.82
C GLY A 238 0.99 9.19 18.40
N THR A 239 -0.04 8.38 18.19
CA THR A 239 -0.10 7.01 18.73
C THR A 239 0.90 6.05 18.10
N LEU A 240 1.47 6.39 16.94
CA LEU A 240 2.49 5.61 16.22
C LEU A 240 3.93 5.92 16.67
N LYS A 241 4.15 6.78 17.66
CA LYS A 241 5.50 7.22 18.07
C LYS A 241 6.46 6.09 18.43
N ASP A 242 5.94 5.00 18.99
CA ASP A 242 6.72 3.84 19.40
C ASP A 242 6.52 2.64 18.44
N PHE A 243 5.93 2.87 17.26
CA PHE A 243 5.68 1.81 16.29
C PHE A 243 7.01 1.29 15.71
N ASP A 244 7.27 0.01 15.89
CA ASP A 244 8.44 -0.69 15.33
C ASP A 244 8.09 -2.16 15.04
N ARG A 245 8.28 -2.59 13.80
CA ARG A 245 8.10 -3.97 13.35
C ARG A 245 9.35 -4.58 12.76
N THR A 246 10.51 -3.95 13.02
CA THR A 246 11.82 -4.41 12.52
C THR A 246 12.06 -5.89 12.83
N GLU A 247 11.85 -6.31 14.07
CA GLU A 247 12.06 -7.71 14.49
C GLU A 247 11.04 -8.68 13.84
N SER A 248 9.84 -8.18 13.53
CA SER A 248 8.77 -9.00 12.95
C SER A 248 8.98 -9.29 11.48
N LEU A 249 9.84 -8.56 10.78
CA LEU A 249 10.16 -8.77 9.37
C LEU A 249 10.66 -10.19 9.08
N SER A 250 11.38 -10.79 10.02
CA SER A 250 11.86 -12.17 9.92
C SER A 250 10.76 -13.23 9.87
N LYS A 251 9.51 -12.87 10.18
CA LYS A 251 8.34 -13.74 10.13
C LYS A 251 7.59 -13.69 8.79
N ILE A 252 8.00 -12.81 7.89
CA ILE A 252 7.38 -12.69 6.55
C ILE A 252 8.05 -13.72 5.64
N GLU A 253 7.33 -14.79 5.32
CA GLU A 253 7.85 -15.92 4.55
C GLU A 253 7.53 -15.86 3.06
N VAL A 254 6.53 -15.05 2.66
CA VAL A 254 6.14 -14.89 1.26
C VAL A 254 7.15 -14.02 0.50
N PRO A 255 7.29 -14.20 -0.82
CA PRO A 255 8.11 -13.31 -1.64
C PRO A 255 7.73 -11.85 -1.40
N THR A 256 8.73 -11.01 -1.10
CA THR A 256 8.48 -9.61 -0.73
C THR A 256 9.37 -8.67 -1.54
N LEU A 257 8.78 -7.70 -2.21
CA LEU A 257 9.47 -6.59 -2.86
C LEU A 257 9.48 -5.39 -1.91
N PHE A 258 10.67 -4.93 -1.56
CA PHE A 258 10.88 -3.60 -0.99
C PHE A 258 11.27 -2.65 -2.12
N VAL A 259 10.54 -1.57 -2.28
CA VAL A 259 10.80 -0.56 -3.31
C VAL A 259 10.70 0.84 -2.71
N THR A 260 11.66 1.72 -3.05
CA THR A 260 11.71 3.10 -2.58
C THR A 260 12.24 4.01 -3.69
N GLY A 261 12.06 5.31 -3.58
CA GLY A 261 12.65 6.29 -4.48
C GLY A 261 14.13 6.53 -4.18
N GLU A 262 14.89 6.98 -5.17
CA GLU A 262 16.30 7.34 -5.01
C GLU A 262 16.51 8.46 -3.98
N TYR A 263 15.55 9.37 -3.89
CA TYR A 263 15.57 10.54 -3.01
C TYR A 263 14.47 10.49 -1.95
N ASP A 264 13.99 9.31 -1.62
CA ASP A 264 12.88 9.08 -0.72
C ASP A 264 13.20 9.45 0.74
N GLU A 265 12.22 9.99 1.45
CA GLU A 265 12.33 10.15 2.91
C GLU A 265 12.36 8.81 3.65
N ALA A 266 11.71 7.74 3.12
CA ALA A 266 12.01 6.36 3.48
C ALA A 266 13.32 5.95 2.80
N ARG A 267 14.45 6.37 3.36
CA ARG A 267 15.76 6.31 2.71
C ARG A 267 16.10 4.92 2.17
N PRO A 268 16.69 4.86 0.95
CA PRO A 268 17.10 3.59 0.34
C PRO A 268 17.91 2.69 1.28
N GLU A 269 18.84 3.25 2.06
CA GLU A 269 19.67 2.47 2.98
C GLU A 269 18.86 1.82 4.11
N THR A 270 17.82 2.51 4.60
CA THR A 270 16.93 1.99 5.63
C THR A 270 15.98 0.94 5.05
N VAL A 271 15.44 1.16 3.85
CA VAL A 271 14.56 0.19 3.19
C VAL A 271 15.34 -1.07 2.78
N GLU A 272 16.59 -0.93 2.30
CA GLU A 272 17.48 -2.07 2.04
C GLU A 272 17.79 -2.85 3.33
N TYR A 273 18.02 -2.15 4.44
CA TYR A 273 18.20 -2.80 5.74
C TYR A 273 16.97 -3.64 6.12
N PHE A 274 15.75 -3.13 5.95
CA PHE A 274 14.52 -3.90 6.20
C PHE A 274 14.40 -5.10 5.27
N SER A 275 14.73 -4.95 3.99
CA SER A 275 14.78 -6.06 3.04
C SER A 275 15.74 -7.15 3.50
N ASN A 276 16.94 -6.79 3.96
CA ASN A 276 17.93 -7.76 4.44
C ASN A 276 17.49 -8.54 5.69
N LEU A 277 16.51 -8.05 6.44
CA LEU A 277 15.90 -8.73 7.59
C LEU A 277 14.73 -9.65 7.21
N THR A 278 14.21 -9.51 5.99
CA THR A 278 13.02 -10.21 5.53
C THR A 278 13.43 -11.41 4.66
N PRO A 279 13.04 -12.65 5.01
CA PRO A 279 13.26 -13.81 4.14
C PRO A 279 12.61 -13.61 2.74
N ASN A 280 13.20 -14.22 1.70
CA ASN A 280 12.67 -14.19 0.33
C ASN A 280 12.37 -12.78 -0.22
N SER A 281 13.11 -11.78 0.22
CA SER A 281 12.90 -10.41 -0.20
C SER A 281 13.80 -9.98 -1.38
N THR A 282 13.36 -8.94 -2.07
CA THR A 282 14.10 -8.24 -3.12
C THR A 282 13.99 -6.74 -2.86
N PHE A 283 15.12 -6.02 -2.92
CA PHE A 283 15.16 -4.57 -2.81
C PHE A 283 15.36 -3.91 -4.18
N LYS A 284 14.62 -2.83 -4.46
CA LYS A 284 14.73 -2.03 -5.68
C LYS A 284 14.58 -0.54 -5.38
N VAL A 285 15.29 0.27 -6.16
CA VAL A 285 15.21 1.74 -6.11
C VAL A 285 14.59 2.25 -7.42
N VAL A 286 13.68 3.19 -7.30
CA VAL A 286 13.06 3.91 -8.44
C VAL A 286 13.89 5.16 -8.70
N GLU A 287 14.54 5.21 -9.85
CA GLU A 287 15.47 6.30 -10.23
C GLU A 287 14.72 7.65 -10.35
N GLY A 288 15.31 8.70 -9.78
CA GLY A 288 14.80 10.07 -9.82
C GLY A 288 13.59 10.35 -8.92
N ALA A 289 13.04 9.34 -8.25
CA ALA A 289 11.83 9.47 -7.44
C ALA A 289 12.13 9.82 -5.98
N GLY A 290 11.20 10.53 -5.34
CA GLY A 290 11.08 10.68 -3.90
C GLY A 290 10.08 9.70 -3.31
N HIS A 291 9.44 10.06 -2.18
CA HIS A 291 8.44 9.24 -1.50
C HIS A 291 7.23 8.91 -2.37
N SER A 292 6.81 9.83 -3.20
CA SER A 292 5.73 9.61 -4.17
C SER A 292 6.22 8.86 -5.42
N THR A 293 6.85 7.71 -5.22
CA THR A 293 7.56 6.92 -6.26
C THR A 293 6.74 6.66 -7.52
N LEU A 294 5.45 6.30 -7.37
CA LEU A 294 4.52 6.07 -8.47
C LEU A 294 4.21 7.33 -9.28
N HIS A 295 4.20 8.51 -8.65
CA HIS A 295 3.96 9.77 -9.33
C HIS A 295 5.22 10.31 -9.99
N ASP A 296 6.36 10.19 -9.33
CA ASP A 296 7.62 10.72 -9.83
C ASP A 296 8.16 9.92 -11.03
N ASN A 297 8.06 8.58 -10.99
CA ASN A 297 8.50 7.71 -12.07
C ASN A 297 7.58 6.49 -12.22
N GLN A 298 6.40 6.72 -12.80
CA GLN A 298 5.38 5.68 -13.03
C GLN A 298 5.93 4.49 -13.84
N GLU A 299 6.68 4.76 -14.92
CA GLU A 299 7.19 3.73 -15.82
C GLU A 299 8.22 2.84 -15.10
N GLY A 300 9.19 3.45 -14.43
CA GLY A 300 10.22 2.73 -13.67
C GLY A 300 9.62 1.88 -12.56
N TYR A 301 8.66 2.43 -11.79
CA TYR A 301 7.98 1.70 -10.74
C TYR A 301 7.20 0.50 -11.30
N ASN A 302 6.36 0.70 -12.32
CA ASN A 302 5.55 -0.37 -12.90
C ASN A 302 6.41 -1.47 -13.55
N LEU A 303 7.57 -1.10 -14.12
CA LEU A 303 8.53 -2.08 -14.65
C LEU A 303 9.11 -2.98 -13.53
N ILE A 304 9.52 -2.37 -12.42
CA ILE A 304 10.02 -3.09 -11.23
C ILE A 304 8.94 -4.03 -10.71
N LEU A 305 7.72 -3.52 -10.52
CA LEU A 305 6.58 -4.31 -10.03
C LEU A 305 6.25 -5.48 -10.97
N SER A 306 6.15 -5.24 -12.28
CA SER A 306 5.86 -6.29 -13.26
C SER A 306 6.93 -7.38 -13.27
N ASN A 307 8.21 -7.01 -13.18
CA ASN A 307 9.30 -7.98 -13.14
C ASN A 307 9.25 -8.83 -11.86
N PHE A 308 8.96 -8.22 -10.72
CA PHE A 308 8.78 -8.95 -9.46
C PHE A 308 7.60 -9.93 -9.55
N LEU A 309 6.44 -9.47 -9.96
CA LEU A 309 5.24 -10.31 -10.08
C LEU A 309 5.44 -11.48 -11.05
N LYS A 310 6.16 -11.29 -12.16
CA LYS A 310 6.51 -12.37 -13.11
C LYS A 310 7.49 -13.38 -12.52
N SER A 311 8.33 -12.99 -11.58
CA SER A 311 9.32 -13.89 -10.98
C SER A 311 8.74 -14.82 -9.92
N ILE A 312 7.52 -14.55 -9.44
CA ILE A 312 6.87 -15.30 -8.35
C ILE A 312 5.54 -15.96 -8.77
N ASN A 313 5.17 -15.85 -10.05
CA ASN A 313 3.99 -16.51 -10.64
C ASN A 313 4.29 -17.96 -11.03
#